data_c1946e2a1d752eeb68acefb73d8dca26
#
_entry.id   c1946e2a1d752eeb68acefb73d8dca26
#
_cell.length_a   1.000
_cell.length_b   1.000
_cell.length_c   1.000
_cell.angle_alpha   90.00
_cell.angle_beta   90.00
_cell.angle_gamma   90.00
#
_symmetry.space_group_name_H-M   'P 1'
#
loop_
_entity.id
_entity.type
_entity.pdbx_description
1 polymer ?
#
loop_
_entity_poly.entity_id
_entity_poly.type
_entity_poly.pdbx_seq_one_letter_code
_entity_poly.pdbx_strand_id
1 'polypeptide(L)'
;MAKISLDRFQLQFISHQNEKISYLDGIHEAITGLCGWVQLRMKDASDDEVRPIAYKVKEWCKIMNVTFIIDDRVELVKEVGADGVHLGKNDMPIAEARKILGDDFIIGGTANTFEDVKAHYEAGADYIGCGPFRFTTTKEKLSPILGLEGYREIIQKMKAENIDIPIVAIGGITKEDIPDIMKTGVNGIALSGCILNAKDLSLIHISEPTRRRGIS
;
A
#
# COMPACT_ATOMS: atom_id res chain seq x y z
N MET A 1 -14.97 -7.69 -6.97
CA MET A 1 -13.83 -7.14 -7.73
C MET A 1 -13.56 -5.73 -7.24
N ALA A 2 -12.30 -5.42 -6.96
CA ALA A 2 -11.89 -4.17 -6.35
C ALA A 2 -12.49 -2.96 -7.04
N LYS A 3 -13.06 -2.13 -6.22
CA LYS A 3 -13.76 -0.91 -6.63
C LYS A 3 -12.86 0.32 -6.61
N ILE A 4 -11.54 0.10 -6.57
CA ILE A 4 -10.56 1.19 -6.67
C ILE A 4 -10.14 1.33 -8.12
N SER A 5 -10.27 2.54 -8.67
CA SER A 5 -9.62 2.89 -9.93
C SER A 5 -8.11 2.65 -9.85
N LEU A 6 -7.50 2.07 -10.88
CA LEU A 6 -6.05 1.84 -10.95
C LEU A 6 -5.23 3.11 -10.67
N ASP A 7 -5.77 4.28 -10.99
CA ASP A 7 -5.14 5.57 -10.69
C ASP A 7 -4.93 5.82 -9.20
N ARG A 8 -5.71 5.19 -8.32
CA ARG A 8 -5.56 5.32 -6.87
C ARG A 8 -4.47 4.44 -6.28
N PHE A 9 -4.03 3.38 -7.01
CA PHE A 9 -2.94 2.52 -6.56
C PHE A 9 -1.54 3.10 -6.84
N GLN A 10 -1.42 4.29 -7.42
CA GLN A 10 -0.12 4.85 -7.82
C GLN A 10 0.78 5.20 -6.64
N LEU A 11 0.23 5.79 -5.57
CA LEU A 11 1.01 6.16 -4.39
C LEU A 11 0.24 5.85 -3.10
N GLN A 12 0.81 4.97 -2.27
CA GLN A 12 0.34 4.67 -0.93
C GLN A 12 1.28 5.27 0.11
N PHE A 13 0.71 5.96 1.09
CA PHE A 13 1.43 6.28 2.31
C PHE A 13 1.15 5.23 3.39
N ILE A 14 2.21 4.62 3.94
CA ILE A 14 2.11 3.70 5.09
C ILE A 14 2.61 4.42 6.32
N SER A 15 1.75 4.55 7.33
CA SER A 15 2.10 5.27 8.56
C SER A 15 3.24 4.59 9.31
N HIS A 16 4.10 5.41 9.85
CA HIS A 16 5.17 5.04 10.75
C HIS A 16 5.36 6.15 11.76
N GLN A 17 5.73 5.81 12.98
CA GLN A 17 6.01 6.76 14.05
C GLN A 17 7.51 6.83 14.32
N ASN A 18 8.01 8.01 14.63
CA ASN A 18 9.35 8.24 15.16
C ASN A 18 9.30 9.34 16.25
N GLU A 19 10.46 9.75 16.76
CA GLU A 19 10.54 10.78 17.82
C GLU A 19 9.95 12.15 17.43
N LYS A 20 9.77 12.41 16.14
CA LYS A 20 9.35 13.73 15.61
C LYS A 20 7.92 13.77 15.12
N ILE A 21 7.39 12.62 14.66
CA ILE A 21 6.10 12.55 13.97
C ILE A 21 5.32 11.37 14.51
N SER A 22 4.08 11.62 14.95
CA SER A 22 3.13 10.60 15.34
C SER A 22 2.48 9.93 14.11
N TYR A 23 1.78 8.81 14.31
CA TYR A 23 0.98 8.16 13.25
C TYR A 23 -0.05 9.12 12.66
N LEU A 24 -0.73 9.89 13.51
CA LEU A 24 -1.74 10.86 13.07
C LEU A 24 -1.13 11.99 12.24
N ASP A 25 -0.04 12.58 12.73
CA ASP A 25 0.61 13.71 12.03
C ASP A 25 1.09 13.26 10.65
N GLY A 26 1.75 12.09 10.55
CA GLY A 26 2.23 11.57 9.27
C GLY A 26 1.10 11.30 8.27
N ILE A 27 -0.03 10.74 8.72
CA ILE A 27 -1.20 10.52 7.86
C ILE A 27 -1.83 11.86 7.46
N HIS A 28 -1.97 12.80 8.39
CA HIS A 28 -2.51 14.12 8.11
C HIS A 28 -1.68 14.86 7.06
N GLU A 29 -0.37 14.86 7.20
CA GLU A 29 0.54 15.45 6.22
C GLU A 29 0.44 14.76 4.85
N ALA A 30 0.36 13.43 4.80
CA ALA A 30 0.18 12.72 3.54
C ALA A 30 -1.13 13.09 2.84
N ILE A 31 -2.24 13.16 3.57
CA ILE A 31 -3.55 13.54 3.04
C ILE A 31 -3.56 15.00 2.54
N THR A 32 -3.00 15.93 3.32
CA THR A 32 -2.90 17.35 2.92
C THR A 32 -1.97 17.54 1.72
N GLY A 33 -0.96 16.68 1.58
CA GLY A 33 -0.10 16.60 0.40
C GLY A 33 -0.72 15.87 -0.79
N LEU A 34 -2.05 15.65 -0.80
CA LEU A 34 -2.83 15.03 -1.88
C LEU A 34 -2.56 13.52 -2.10
N CYS A 35 -2.03 12.81 -1.11
CA CYS A 35 -1.96 11.35 -1.17
C CYS A 35 -3.39 10.77 -1.13
N GLY A 36 -3.80 10.08 -2.18
CA GLY A 36 -5.14 9.52 -2.34
C GLY A 36 -5.34 8.17 -1.65
N TRP A 37 -4.31 7.61 -1.01
CA TRP A 37 -4.36 6.28 -0.41
C TRP A 37 -3.41 6.16 0.77
N VAL A 38 -3.96 5.89 1.96
CA VAL A 38 -3.18 5.78 3.20
C VAL A 38 -3.43 4.44 3.90
N GLN A 39 -2.40 3.93 4.57
CA GLN A 39 -2.46 2.74 5.40
C GLN A 39 -2.04 3.07 6.82
N LEU A 40 -2.92 2.85 7.80
CA LEU A 40 -2.59 2.92 9.21
C LEU A 40 -1.92 1.61 9.65
N ARG A 41 -0.64 1.68 9.99
CA ARG A 41 0.17 0.54 10.43
C ARG A 41 0.77 0.81 11.80
N MET A 42 0.26 0.09 12.81
CA MET A 42 0.66 0.17 14.22
C MET A 42 0.86 -1.26 14.75
N LYS A 43 1.92 -1.93 14.31
CA LYS A 43 2.11 -3.39 14.53
C LYS A 43 2.12 -3.80 15.98
N ASP A 44 2.79 -3.03 16.83
CA ASP A 44 3.03 -3.39 18.24
C ASP A 44 1.93 -2.84 19.18
N ALA A 45 0.93 -2.14 18.63
CA ALA A 45 -0.17 -1.57 19.38
C ALA A 45 -1.34 -2.55 19.52
N SER A 46 -2.03 -2.49 20.63
CA SER A 46 -3.30 -3.19 20.84
C SER A 46 -4.43 -2.57 20.00
N ASP A 47 -5.51 -3.30 19.78
CA ASP A 47 -6.68 -2.77 19.07
C ASP A 47 -7.30 -1.57 19.78
N ASP A 48 -7.24 -1.53 21.12
CA ASP A 48 -7.74 -0.40 21.91
C ASP A 48 -6.92 0.88 21.72
N GLU A 49 -5.62 0.76 21.43
CA GLU A 49 -4.76 1.90 21.06
C GLU A 49 -4.96 2.31 19.60
N VAL A 50 -5.16 1.36 18.69
CA VAL A 50 -5.36 1.64 17.26
C VAL A 50 -6.74 2.25 17.00
N ARG A 51 -7.77 1.78 17.68
CA ARG A 51 -9.18 2.15 17.44
C ARG A 51 -9.43 3.66 17.41
N PRO A 52 -9.07 4.45 18.43
CA PRO A 52 -9.31 5.90 18.42
C PRO A 52 -8.57 6.62 17.30
N ILE A 53 -7.36 6.17 16.96
CA ILE A 53 -6.58 6.69 15.85
C ILE A 53 -7.25 6.36 14.52
N ALA A 54 -7.69 5.13 14.34
CA ALA A 54 -8.36 4.68 13.13
C ALA A 54 -9.67 5.45 12.84
N TYR A 55 -10.48 5.71 13.86
CA TYR A 55 -11.69 6.55 13.70
C TYR A 55 -11.34 7.97 13.25
N LYS A 56 -10.29 8.57 13.82
CA LYS A 56 -9.84 9.90 13.43
C LYS A 56 -9.36 9.95 11.97
N VAL A 57 -8.55 8.96 11.58
CA VAL A 57 -8.08 8.83 10.19
C VAL A 57 -9.24 8.62 9.24
N LYS A 58 -10.22 7.77 9.60
CA LYS A 58 -11.41 7.55 8.76
C LYS A 58 -12.20 8.82 8.52
N GLU A 59 -12.35 9.68 9.55
CA GLU A 59 -13.01 10.96 9.41
C GLU A 59 -12.30 11.84 8.36
N TRP A 60 -10.97 12.00 8.45
CA TRP A 60 -10.20 12.77 7.48
C TRP A 60 -10.27 12.20 6.07
N CYS A 61 -10.10 10.87 5.95
CA CYS A 61 -10.16 10.20 4.65
C CYS A 61 -11.53 10.37 3.97
N LYS A 62 -12.62 10.33 4.74
CA LYS A 62 -13.97 10.58 4.24
C LYS A 62 -14.13 11.99 3.70
N ILE A 63 -13.65 13.02 4.42
CA ILE A 63 -13.74 14.43 4.00
C ILE A 63 -12.91 14.67 2.73
N MET A 64 -11.72 14.10 2.64
CA MET A 64 -10.77 14.33 1.54
C MET A 64 -10.88 13.30 0.41
N ASN A 65 -11.84 12.36 0.48
CA ASN A 65 -12.03 11.27 -0.48
C ASN A 65 -10.77 10.43 -0.71
N VAL A 66 -10.09 10.08 0.39
CA VAL A 66 -8.86 9.27 0.44
C VAL A 66 -9.22 7.82 0.79
N THR A 67 -8.61 6.86 0.11
CA THR A 67 -8.73 5.44 0.44
C THR A 67 -8.00 5.12 1.74
N PHE A 68 -8.69 4.48 2.69
CA PHE A 68 -8.16 4.16 4.00
C PHE A 68 -8.04 2.66 4.24
N ILE A 69 -6.83 2.17 4.44
CA ILE A 69 -6.50 0.77 4.75
C ILE A 69 -5.99 0.68 6.20
N ILE A 70 -6.38 -0.37 6.91
CA ILE A 70 -5.80 -0.74 8.21
C ILE A 70 -4.90 -1.96 8.00
N ASP A 71 -3.72 -1.96 8.64
CA ASP A 71 -2.78 -3.08 8.60
C ASP A 71 -3.23 -4.19 9.57
N ASP A 72 -3.22 -5.45 9.14
CA ASP A 72 -3.40 -6.70 9.89
C ASP A 72 -4.80 -6.94 10.53
N ARG A 73 -5.59 -5.93 10.85
CA ARG A 73 -6.76 -5.99 11.76
C ARG A 73 -8.10 -6.05 11.03
N VAL A 74 -8.49 -7.25 10.60
CA VAL A 74 -9.70 -7.48 9.78
C VAL A 74 -10.98 -7.00 10.47
N GLU A 75 -11.17 -7.36 11.75
CA GLU A 75 -12.38 -6.99 12.50
C GLU A 75 -12.48 -5.47 12.73
N LEU A 76 -11.34 -4.82 12.99
CA LEU A 76 -11.29 -3.38 13.21
C LEU A 76 -11.62 -2.60 11.93
N VAL A 77 -11.26 -3.12 10.76
CA VAL A 77 -11.65 -2.54 9.45
C VAL A 77 -13.17 -2.41 9.36
N LYS A 78 -13.88 -3.48 9.72
CA LYS A 78 -15.35 -3.52 9.68
C LYS A 78 -15.99 -2.60 10.73
N GLU A 79 -15.42 -2.61 11.93
CA GLU A 79 -15.88 -1.77 13.05
C GLU A 79 -15.76 -0.28 12.73
N VAL A 80 -14.59 0.15 12.26
CA VAL A 80 -14.29 1.55 11.93
C VAL A 80 -14.92 2.00 10.60
N GLY A 81 -15.25 1.05 9.73
CA GLY A 81 -15.69 1.31 8.37
C GLY A 81 -14.57 1.83 7.47
N ALA A 82 -13.33 1.37 7.69
CA ALA A 82 -12.24 1.61 6.75
C ALA A 82 -12.53 0.96 5.39
N ASP A 83 -11.81 1.36 4.36
CA ASP A 83 -12.09 0.85 3.01
C ASP A 83 -11.50 -0.55 2.77
N GLY A 84 -10.56 -0.98 3.61
CA GLY A 84 -9.98 -2.32 3.52
C GLY A 84 -8.86 -2.61 4.50
N VAL A 85 -8.23 -3.78 4.30
CA VAL A 85 -7.14 -4.31 5.11
C VAL A 85 -5.92 -4.63 4.23
N HIS A 86 -4.73 -4.55 4.80
CA HIS A 86 -3.51 -5.13 4.24
C HIS A 86 -3.00 -6.25 5.14
N LEU A 87 -2.71 -7.41 4.56
CA LEU A 87 -2.35 -8.63 5.30
C LEU A 87 -0.92 -9.08 4.92
N GLY A 88 -0.10 -9.28 5.91
CA GLY A 88 1.21 -9.90 5.79
C GLY A 88 1.14 -11.43 5.76
N LYS A 89 2.28 -12.08 5.53
CA LYS A 89 2.37 -13.56 5.41
C LYS A 89 1.97 -14.34 6.66
N ASN A 90 2.05 -13.71 7.85
CA ASN A 90 1.75 -14.36 9.14
C ASN A 90 0.41 -13.91 9.72
N ASP A 91 -0.31 -13.05 9.00
CA ASP A 91 -1.60 -12.52 9.42
C ASP A 91 -2.74 -13.44 8.96
N MET A 92 -3.98 -13.03 9.14
CA MET A 92 -5.14 -13.81 8.66
C MET A 92 -5.03 -14.11 7.16
N PRO A 93 -5.28 -15.36 6.72
CA PRO A 93 -5.29 -15.67 5.30
C PRO A 93 -6.30 -14.82 4.51
N ILE A 94 -5.93 -14.36 3.31
CA ILE A 94 -6.76 -13.51 2.46
C ILE A 94 -8.16 -14.09 2.22
N ALA A 95 -8.25 -15.41 1.96
CA ALA A 95 -9.53 -16.07 1.74
C ALA A 95 -10.44 -16.06 2.99
N GLU A 96 -9.88 -16.06 4.20
CA GLU A 96 -10.64 -15.93 5.45
C GLU A 96 -11.10 -14.49 5.65
N ALA A 97 -10.19 -13.52 5.46
CA ALA A 97 -10.54 -12.10 5.52
C ALA A 97 -11.64 -11.74 4.52
N ARG A 98 -11.61 -12.32 3.31
CA ARG A 98 -12.65 -12.14 2.30
C ARG A 98 -14.01 -12.66 2.75
N LYS A 99 -14.06 -13.79 3.45
CA LYS A 99 -15.32 -14.32 4.04
C LYS A 99 -15.91 -13.40 5.10
N ILE A 100 -15.05 -12.77 5.90
CA ILE A 100 -15.48 -11.87 6.99
C ILE A 100 -15.93 -10.52 6.43
N LEU A 101 -15.15 -9.93 5.53
CA LEU A 101 -15.35 -8.58 5.00
C LEU A 101 -16.34 -8.55 3.83
N GLY A 102 -16.41 -9.61 3.01
CA GLY A 102 -17.19 -9.61 1.77
C GLY A 102 -16.48 -8.89 0.62
N ASP A 103 -17.19 -8.69 -0.50
CA ASP A 103 -16.64 -8.18 -1.75
C ASP A 103 -16.54 -6.65 -1.81
N ASP A 104 -17.09 -5.95 -0.83
CA ASP A 104 -17.11 -4.49 -0.80
C ASP A 104 -15.83 -3.89 -0.22
N PHE A 105 -15.04 -4.67 0.49
CA PHE A 105 -13.80 -4.24 1.11
C PHE A 105 -12.58 -4.61 0.28
N ILE A 106 -11.56 -3.76 0.35
CA ILE A 106 -10.27 -3.96 -0.31
C ILE A 106 -9.41 -4.86 0.56
N ILE A 107 -8.82 -5.89 -0.02
CA ILE A 107 -7.87 -6.75 0.67
C ILE A 107 -6.54 -6.76 -0.08
N GLY A 108 -5.50 -6.22 0.54
CA GLY A 108 -4.13 -6.28 0.04
C GLY A 108 -3.35 -7.42 0.66
N GLY A 109 -2.40 -7.98 -0.08
CA GLY A 109 -1.49 -9.01 0.41
C GLY A 109 -0.02 -8.66 0.23
N THR A 110 0.84 -9.09 1.15
CA THR A 110 2.30 -8.94 1.04
C THR A 110 2.91 -10.07 0.25
N ALA A 111 3.63 -9.78 -0.83
CA ALA A 111 4.39 -10.75 -1.61
C ALA A 111 5.89 -10.39 -1.68
N ASN A 112 6.73 -11.44 -1.74
CA ASN A 112 8.16 -11.33 -1.96
C ASN A 112 8.62 -12.14 -3.19
N THR A 113 7.77 -13.01 -3.71
CA THR A 113 8.02 -13.89 -4.86
C THR A 113 6.81 -13.88 -5.80
N PHE A 114 6.99 -14.40 -7.00
CA PHE A 114 5.88 -14.61 -7.93
C PHE A 114 4.86 -15.61 -7.39
N GLU A 115 5.31 -16.64 -6.70
CA GLU A 115 4.46 -17.66 -6.09
C GLU A 115 3.53 -17.05 -5.02
N ASP A 116 4.03 -16.09 -4.23
CA ASP A 116 3.21 -15.32 -3.29
C ASP A 116 2.13 -14.51 -4.04
N VAL A 117 2.52 -13.81 -5.12
CA VAL A 117 1.59 -13.02 -5.94
C VAL A 117 0.46 -13.91 -6.47
N LYS A 118 0.81 -15.07 -7.05
CA LYS A 118 -0.15 -16.03 -7.58
C LYS A 118 -1.09 -16.55 -6.50
N ALA A 119 -0.56 -16.97 -5.36
CA ALA A 119 -1.37 -17.46 -4.24
C ALA A 119 -2.35 -16.38 -3.71
N HIS A 120 -1.93 -15.14 -3.61
CA HIS A 120 -2.81 -14.04 -3.17
C HIS A 120 -3.87 -13.69 -4.23
N TYR A 121 -3.52 -13.72 -5.52
CA TYR A 121 -4.47 -13.54 -6.61
C TYR A 121 -5.56 -14.61 -6.59
N GLU A 122 -5.17 -15.88 -6.45
CA GLU A 122 -6.10 -17.02 -6.36
C GLU A 122 -6.96 -16.97 -5.09
N ALA A 123 -6.44 -16.41 -4.00
CA ALA A 123 -7.16 -16.21 -2.74
C ALA A 123 -8.12 -14.99 -2.76
N GLY A 124 -8.15 -14.20 -3.84
CA GLY A 124 -9.05 -13.06 -4.00
C GLY A 124 -8.55 -11.75 -3.40
N ALA A 125 -7.24 -11.51 -3.40
CA ALA A 125 -6.67 -10.20 -3.10
C ALA A 125 -7.05 -9.17 -4.18
N ASP A 126 -7.10 -7.90 -3.80
CA ASP A 126 -7.39 -6.78 -4.69
C ASP A 126 -6.12 -6.05 -5.15
N TYR A 127 -5.03 -6.14 -4.39
CA TYR A 127 -3.71 -5.63 -4.74
C TYR A 127 -2.61 -6.34 -3.96
N ILE A 128 -1.38 -6.20 -4.42
CA ILE A 128 -0.20 -6.80 -3.81
C ILE A 128 0.82 -5.73 -3.44
N GLY A 129 1.19 -5.66 -2.16
CA GLY A 129 2.38 -4.95 -1.69
C GLY A 129 3.62 -5.84 -1.88
N CYS A 130 4.37 -5.59 -2.95
CA CYS A 130 5.47 -6.44 -3.38
C CYS A 130 6.84 -5.84 -3.03
N GLY A 131 7.66 -6.57 -2.29
CA GLY A 131 8.99 -6.08 -1.87
C GLY A 131 9.74 -7.04 -0.94
N PRO A 132 10.86 -6.61 -0.37
CA PRO A 132 11.40 -5.25 -0.41
C PRO A 132 12.18 -4.94 -1.69
N PHE A 133 12.09 -3.68 -2.15
CA PHE A 133 12.89 -3.19 -3.27
C PHE A 133 14.39 -3.21 -2.93
N ARG A 134 14.75 -2.71 -1.73
CA ARG A 134 16.10 -2.81 -1.16
C ARG A 134 16.04 -3.09 0.34
N PHE A 135 17.20 -3.29 0.95
CA PHE A 135 17.29 -3.47 2.40
C PHE A 135 16.58 -2.33 3.16
N THR A 136 15.82 -2.69 4.18
CA THR A 136 15.14 -1.75 5.05
C THR A 136 15.11 -2.28 6.48
N THR A 137 15.31 -1.40 7.44
CA THR A 137 15.22 -1.71 8.88
C THR A 137 13.79 -1.72 9.41
N THR A 138 12.82 -1.35 8.58
CA THR A 138 11.40 -1.23 8.99
C THR A 138 10.69 -2.58 9.17
N LYS A 139 11.30 -3.70 8.71
CA LYS A 139 10.82 -5.08 8.93
C LYS A 139 11.90 -5.92 9.58
N GLU A 140 11.55 -6.65 10.64
CA GLU A 140 12.46 -7.49 11.42
C GLU A 140 12.97 -8.74 10.68
N LYS A 141 12.23 -9.26 9.69
CA LYS A 141 12.61 -10.44 8.90
C LYS A 141 12.94 -10.03 7.47
N LEU A 142 14.18 -10.30 7.07
CA LEU A 142 14.68 -10.02 5.73
C LEU A 142 14.11 -11.04 4.74
N SER A 143 13.26 -10.57 3.83
CA SER A 143 12.93 -11.28 2.59
C SER A 143 14.00 -10.98 1.53
N PRO A 144 14.17 -11.82 0.50
CA PRO A 144 15.05 -11.51 -0.62
C PRO A 144 14.77 -10.13 -1.19
N ILE A 145 15.84 -9.36 -1.43
CA ILE A 145 15.75 -8.04 -2.06
C ILE A 145 15.40 -8.24 -3.54
N LEU A 146 14.33 -7.59 -4.02
CA LEU A 146 13.87 -7.73 -5.40
C LEU A 146 14.66 -6.86 -6.38
N GLY A 147 14.96 -5.61 -6.03
CA GLY A 147 15.52 -4.65 -6.96
C GLY A 147 14.65 -4.47 -8.21
N LEU A 148 15.20 -3.87 -9.25
CA LEU A 148 14.47 -3.67 -10.52
C LEU A 148 14.25 -4.99 -11.26
N GLU A 149 15.21 -5.88 -11.24
CA GLU A 149 15.13 -7.17 -11.96
C GLU A 149 14.05 -8.07 -11.37
N GLY A 150 13.98 -8.19 -10.03
CA GLY A 150 12.93 -8.97 -9.38
C GLY A 150 11.51 -8.51 -9.76
N TYR A 151 11.28 -7.20 -9.86
CA TYR A 151 9.98 -6.71 -10.36
C TYR A 151 9.74 -7.07 -11.82
N ARG A 152 10.74 -6.92 -12.71
CA ARG A 152 10.60 -7.31 -14.14
C ARG A 152 10.26 -8.78 -14.29
N GLU A 153 10.94 -9.65 -13.55
CA GLU A 153 10.68 -11.10 -13.56
C GLU A 153 9.27 -11.43 -13.07
N ILE A 154 8.83 -10.84 -11.97
CA ILE A 154 7.47 -11.03 -11.44
C ILE A 154 6.43 -10.58 -12.47
N ILE A 155 6.55 -9.36 -13.00
CA ILE A 155 5.61 -8.83 -14.00
C ILE A 155 5.60 -9.66 -15.27
N GLN A 156 6.76 -10.17 -15.71
CA GLN A 156 6.83 -11.06 -16.88
C GLN A 156 6.10 -12.38 -16.66
N LYS A 157 6.28 -13.00 -15.47
CA LYS A 157 5.57 -14.24 -15.10
C LYS A 157 4.06 -14.02 -14.98
N MET A 158 3.65 -12.90 -14.36
CA MET A 158 2.23 -12.53 -14.28
C MET A 158 1.59 -12.44 -15.67
N LYS A 159 2.26 -11.78 -16.62
CA LYS A 159 1.78 -11.69 -18.01
C LYS A 159 1.68 -13.06 -18.68
N ALA A 160 2.66 -13.94 -18.46
CA ALA A 160 2.69 -15.29 -19.02
C ALA A 160 1.53 -16.16 -18.49
N GLU A 161 1.10 -15.96 -17.25
CA GLU A 161 0.01 -16.70 -16.61
C GLU A 161 -1.34 -15.95 -16.63
N ASN A 162 -1.43 -14.80 -17.32
CA ASN A 162 -2.63 -13.94 -17.35
C ASN A 162 -3.14 -13.53 -15.97
N ILE A 163 -2.22 -13.27 -15.04
CA ILE A 163 -2.54 -12.75 -13.71
C ILE A 163 -2.62 -11.22 -13.80
N ASP A 164 -3.82 -10.69 -13.59
CA ASP A 164 -4.10 -9.23 -13.63
C ASP A 164 -4.49 -8.75 -12.23
N ILE A 165 -3.48 -8.45 -11.41
CA ILE A 165 -3.64 -7.85 -10.08
C ILE A 165 -2.65 -6.68 -9.92
N PRO A 166 -3.06 -5.53 -9.38
CA PRO A 166 -2.17 -4.40 -9.16
C PRO A 166 -0.99 -4.75 -8.25
N ILE A 167 0.22 -4.44 -8.70
CA ILE A 167 1.47 -4.57 -7.93
C ILE A 167 1.91 -3.19 -7.47
N VAL A 168 2.11 -3.06 -6.16
CA VAL A 168 2.60 -1.86 -5.50
C VAL A 168 3.98 -2.16 -4.92
N ALA A 169 5.00 -1.51 -5.45
CA ALA A 169 6.38 -1.69 -5.00
C ALA A 169 6.59 -1.08 -3.60
N ILE A 170 7.30 -1.78 -2.71
CA ILE A 170 7.52 -1.36 -1.33
C ILE A 170 8.94 -1.73 -0.83
N GLY A 171 9.40 -1.00 0.16
CA GLY A 171 10.59 -1.34 0.97
C GLY A 171 11.86 -0.67 0.52
N GLY A 172 12.30 0.34 1.26
CA GLY A 172 13.55 1.07 1.03
C GLY A 172 13.58 1.92 -0.23
N ILE A 173 12.41 2.32 -0.75
CA ILE A 173 12.28 3.15 -1.96
C ILE A 173 12.52 4.62 -1.61
N THR A 174 13.35 5.29 -2.43
CA THR A 174 13.57 6.74 -2.39
C THR A 174 12.91 7.42 -3.60
N LYS A 175 12.87 8.74 -3.59
CA LYS A 175 12.30 9.52 -4.71
C LYS A 175 12.99 9.23 -6.05
N GLU A 176 14.30 9.09 -6.01
CA GLU A 176 15.15 8.88 -7.18
C GLU A 176 14.87 7.52 -7.85
N ASP A 177 14.40 6.52 -7.07
CA ASP A 177 14.11 5.18 -7.58
C ASP A 177 12.78 5.11 -8.36
N ILE A 178 11.86 6.02 -8.07
CA ILE A 178 10.47 5.97 -8.56
C ILE A 178 10.38 5.82 -10.08
N PRO A 179 11.07 6.65 -10.91
CA PRO A 179 10.96 6.54 -12.35
C PRO A 179 11.39 5.19 -12.90
N ASP A 180 12.42 4.57 -12.32
CA ASP A 180 12.93 3.29 -12.82
C ASP A 180 12.09 2.11 -12.30
N ILE A 181 11.57 2.18 -11.08
CA ILE A 181 10.62 1.21 -10.57
C ILE A 181 9.34 1.20 -11.43
N MET A 182 8.77 2.35 -11.75
CA MET A 182 7.56 2.42 -12.58
C MET A 182 7.76 1.87 -14.00
N LYS A 183 8.98 1.98 -14.58
CA LYS A 183 9.33 1.34 -15.86
C LYS A 183 9.33 -0.19 -15.82
N THR A 184 9.37 -0.82 -14.65
CA THR A 184 9.30 -2.29 -14.53
C THR A 184 7.90 -2.84 -14.84
N GLY A 185 6.88 -1.98 -14.82
CA GLY A 185 5.48 -2.35 -15.07
C GLY A 185 4.65 -2.52 -13.81
N VAL A 186 5.17 -2.19 -12.62
CA VAL A 186 4.35 -2.12 -11.40
C VAL A 186 3.32 -0.99 -11.50
N ASN A 187 2.22 -1.11 -10.76
CA ASN A 187 1.10 -0.16 -10.83
C ASN A 187 1.27 1.04 -9.90
N GLY A 188 2.11 0.90 -8.87
CA GLY A 188 2.29 1.96 -7.90
C GLY A 188 3.41 1.69 -6.91
N ILE A 189 3.54 2.60 -5.95
CA ILE A 189 4.60 2.61 -4.94
C ILE A 189 4.01 2.87 -3.56
N ALA A 190 4.48 2.14 -2.56
CA ALA A 190 4.18 2.39 -1.16
C ALA A 190 5.40 2.97 -0.45
N LEU A 191 5.22 4.10 0.20
CA LEU A 191 6.24 4.84 0.91
C LEU A 191 5.88 5.01 2.39
N SER A 192 6.89 5.05 3.26
CA SER A 192 6.76 5.34 4.68
C SER A 192 7.81 6.37 5.11
N GLY A 193 8.99 5.94 5.52
CA GLY A 193 10.04 6.81 6.05
C GLY A 193 10.55 7.88 5.10
N CYS A 194 10.47 7.68 3.80
CA CYS A 194 10.90 8.67 2.81
C CYS A 194 10.06 9.96 2.87
N ILE A 195 8.75 9.83 3.09
CA ILE A 195 7.84 10.97 3.23
C ILE A 195 8.08 11.69 4.58
N LEU A 196 8.24 10.92 5.67
CA LEU A 196 8.44 11.48 7.02
C LEU A 196 9.78 12.20 7.20
N ASN A 197 10.77 11.89 6.39
CA ASN A 197 12.10 12.51 6.42
C ASN A 197 12.29 13.60 5.36
N ALA A 198 11.32 13.82 4.49
CA ALA A 198 11.38 14.86 3.47
C ALA A 198 11.20 16.24 4.13
N LYS A 199 12.11 17.16 3.83
CA LYS A 199 11.96 18.58 4.22
C LYS A 199 10.85 19.29 3.45
N ASP A 200 10.34 18.66 2.40
CA ASP A 200 9.34 19.19 1.48
C ASP A 200 8.45 18.03 1.01
N LEU A 201 7.19 18.08 1.40
CA LEU A 201 6.16 17.09 1.05
C LEU A 201 5.65 17.22 -0.40
N SER A 202 6.20 18.13 -1.20
CA SER A 202 5.93 18.24 -2.64
C SER A 202 6.25 16.97 -3.44
N LEU A 203 6.85 15.98 -2.77
CA LEU A 203 7.08 14.62 -3.29
C LEU A 203 5.81 13.90 -3.75
N ILE A 204 4.66 14.30 -3.22
CA ILE A 204 3.36 13.66 -3.51
C ILE A 204 2.81 14.05 -4.88
N HIS A 205 3.31 15.12 -5.48
CA HIS A 205 2.93 15.55 -6.84
C HIS A 205 3.53 14.71 -7.99
N ILE A 206 4.23 13.60 -7.69
CA ILE A 206 4.89 12.76 -8.71
C ILE A 206 3.89 11.91 -9.52
N SER A 207 2.64 11.83 -9.13
CA SER A 207 1.65 10.93 -9.71
C SER A 207 0.74 11.53 -10.79
N GLU A 208 0.97 12.73 -11.30
CA GLU A 208 0.24 13.17 -12.49
C GLU A 208 0.82 12.51 -13.76
N PRO A 209 0.10 11.57 -14.39
CA PRO A 209 0.46 11.16 -15.74
C PRO A 209 0.30 12.40 -16.64
N THR A 210 1.34 12.74 -17.37
CA THR A 210 1.27 13.72 -18.45
C THR A 210 0.05 13.38 -19.32
N ARG A 211 -1.07 14.07 -19.12
CA ARG A 211 -2.18 14.07 -20.07
C ARG A 211 -1.58 14.54 -21.41
N ARG A 212 -1.34 13.59 -22.30
CA ARG A 212 -1.17 13.91 -23.71
C ARG A 212 -2.44 14.64 -24.13
N ARG A 213 -2.39 15.96 -24.20
CA ARG A 213 -3.35 16.73 -24.97
C ARG A 213 -3.19 16.28 -26.42
N GLY A 214 -4.04 15.38 -26.85
CA GLY A 214 -4.27 15.18 -28.27
C GLY A 214 -4.90 16.45 -28.81
N ILE A 215 -4.12 17.21 -29.53
CA ILE A 215 -4.63 18.26 -30.42
C ILE A 215 -4.95 17.53 -31.71
N SER A 216 -6.18 17.48 -32.06
CA SER A 216 -6.66 17.29 -33.44
C SER A 216 -7.23 18.58 -33.92
#